data_59ffa10b437667625e1e284faf6fd4fb
#
_entry.id   59ffa10b437667625e1e284faf6fd4fb
#
_cell.length_a   1.000
_cell.length_b   1.000
_cell.length_c   1.000
_cell.angle_alpha   90.00
_cell.angle_beta   90.00
_cell.angle_gamma   90.00
#
_symmetry.space_group_name_H-M   'P 1'
#
loop_
_entity.id
_entity.type
_entity.pdbx_description
1 polymer ?
#
loop_
_entity_poly.entity_id
_entity_poly.type
_entity_poly.pdbx_seq_one_letter_code
_entity_poly.pdbx_strand_id
1 'polypeptide(L)'
;SRSREVAAGVYTTLAHNLHLNVEGWYKHMYHLLEYAGAYNIFPPLTNWESNFRSGQGRSWGAEIDFGFDNGRTEANVYYTLSWNQRKFDDFYRGWYRDRNDNRHKLTVMAKHKFNRRFEIYGAWNYHSGNRITMATHEDFVYTEPNNVKLPDYHRLDVGMNFVRNTRRGNRSIWNLSLYNAYCRTNPITASEDELTFGDTRLSHYGISIGMIPIIPTFSYTLKF
;
A
#
# COMPACT_ATOMS: atom_id res chain seq x y z
N SER A 1 3.51 22.77 -4.30
CA SER A 1 4.62 21.79 -4.34
C SER A 1 5.21 21.67 -5.74
N ARG A 2 6.50 21.36 -5.85
CA ARG A 2 7.21 21.08 -7.09
C ARG A 2 8.04 19.82 -6.90
N SER A 3 8.32 19.06 -7.98
CA SER A 3 9.21 17.92 -7.92
C SER A 3 10.15 17.88 -9.13
N ARG A 4 11.32 17.27 -8.94
CA ARG A 4 12.25 16.88 -9.99
C ARG A 4 12.51 15.38 -9.84
N GLU A 5 12.49 14.68 -10.95
CA GLU A 5 12.67 13.23 -10.96
C GLU A 5 13.61 12.85 -12.10
N VAL A 6 14.45 11.87 -11.83
CA VAL A 6 15.31 11.22 -12.82
C VAL A 6 15.08 9.73 -12.65
N ALA A 7 14.82 9.03 -13.76
CA ALA A 7 14.67 7.59 -13.82
C ALA A 7 15.46 7.01 -14.98
N ALA A 8 15.95 5.80 -14.82
CA ALA A 8 16.61 5.03 -15.87
C ALA A 8 16.27 3.56 -15.70
N GLY A 9 16.01 2.88 -16.82
CA GLY A 9 15.57 1.48 -16.78
C GLY A 9 15.97 0.71 -18.03
N VAL A 10 15.87 -0.60 -17.92
CA VAL A 10 16.05 -1.56 -19.00
C VAL A 10 14.80 -2.39 -19.13
N TYR A 11 14.26 -2.44 -20.34
CA TYR A 11 13.11 -3.24 -20.73
C TYR A 11 13.59 -4.31 -21.69
N THR A 12 13.42 -5.58 -21.36
CA THR A 12 13.91 -6.67 -22.19
C THR A 12 12.93 -7.84 -22.24
N THR A 13 12.94 -8.54 -23.36
CA THR A 13 12.26 -9.82 -23.54
C THR A 13 13.31 -10.91 -23.39
N LEU A 14 13.26 -11.64 -22.28
CA LEU A 14 14.22 -12.72 -22.00
C LEU A 14 13.97 -13.95 -22.86
N ALA A 15 12.70 -14.23 -23.17
CA ALA A 15 12.26 -15.30 -24.04
C ALA A 15 10.89 -14.95 -24.63
N HIS A 16 10.40 -15.73 -25.59
CA HIS A 16 9.13 -15.46 -26.29
C HIS A 16 7.95 -15.12 -25.37
N ASN A 17 7.93 -15.71 -24.18
CA ASN A 17 6.83 -15.58 -23.21
C ASN A 17 7.26 -14.87 -21.90
N LEU A 18 8.49 -14.33 -21.83
CA LEU A 18 9.05 -13.77 -20.62
C LEU A 18 9.54 -12.36 -20.87
N HIS A 19 9.09 -11.41 -20.09
CA HIS A 19 9.60 -10.04 -20.07
C HIS A 19 10.14 -9.68 -18.68
N LEU A 20 11.13 -8.81 -18.68
CA LEU A 20 11.75 -8.26 -17.48
C LEU A 20 11.99 -6.78 -17.70
N ASN A 21 11.49 -5.98 -16.78
CA ASN A 21 11.73 -4.55 -16.71
C ASN A 21 12.39 -4.25 -15.38
N VAL A 22 13.44 -3.46 -15.40
CA VAL A 22 14.14 -2.98 -14.20
C VAL A 22 14.34 -1.49 -14.35
N GLU A 23 13.86 -0.73 -13.39
CA GLU A 23 14.00 0.72 -13.37
C GLU A 23 14.48 1.20 -12.00
N GLY A 24 15.37 2.20 -12.03
CA GLY A 24 15.79 2.93 -10.84
C GLY A 24 15.41 4.39 -10.95
N TRP A 25 15.01 5.00 -9.83
CA TRP A 25 14.60 6.38 -9.82
C TRP A 25 15.07 7.16 -8.59
N TYR A 26 15.19 8.48 -8.76
CA TYR A 26 15.39 9.45 -7.70
C TYR A 26 14.47 10.64 -7.90
N LYS A 27 13.73 11.02 -6.86
CA LYS A 27 12.80 12.15 -6.86
C LYS A 27 13.09 13.08 -5.68
N HIS A 28 13.20 14.36 -5.96
CA HIS A 28 13.26 15.42 -4.94
C HIS A 28 12.02 16.30 -5.03
N MET A 29 11.41 16.58 -3.88
CA MET A 29 10.16 17.34 -3.76
C MET A 29 10.43 18.60 -2.93
N TYR A 30 9.94 19.72 -3.43
CA TYR A 30 10.09 21.05 -2.82
C TYR A 30 8.71 21.59 -2.42
N HIS A 31 8.69 22.39 -1.36
CA HIS A 31 7.48 23.05 -0.86
C HIS A 31 6.35 22.05 -0.62
N LEU A 32 6.66 20.93 0.01
CA LEU A 32 5.65 20.04 0.56
C LEU A 32 4.94 20.77 1.69
N LEU A 33 3.63 20.57 1.80
CA LEU A 33 2.85 21.13 2.88
C LEU A 33 2.43 20.02 3.84
N GLU A 34 2.60 20.26 5.13
CA GLU A 34 2.12 19.38 6.20
C GLU A 34 1.40 20.22 7.25
N TYR A 35 0.32 19.67 7.78
CA TYR A 35 -0.50 20.34 8.78
C TYR A 35 0.04 20.07 10.18
N ALA A 36 0.36 21.13 10.91
CA ALA A 36 0.92 21.08 12.26
C ALA A 36 -0.10 21.28 13.38
N GLY A 37 -1.37 21.51 13.03
CA GLY A 37 -2.44 21.76 14.01
C GLY A 37 -3.05 20.46 14.57
N ALA A 38 -3.80 20.58 15.67
CA ALA A 38 -4.62 19.51 16.17
C ALA A 38 -5.70 19.12 15.14
N TYR A 39 -5.97 17.82 14.98
CA TYR A 39 -6.94 17.29 14.01
C TYR A 39 -8.40 17.52 14.42
N ASN A 40 -8.75 18.74 14.85
CA ASN A 40 -10.14 19.12 15.03
C ASN A 40 -10.72 19.57 13.68
N ILE A 41 -11.29 18.61 12.97
CA ILE A 41 -11.86 18.85 11.63
C ILE A 41 -13.19 19.64 11.74
N PHE A 42 -13.89 19.59 12.89
CA PHE A 42 -15.17 20.26 13.11
C PHE A 42 -15.30 20.83 14.53
N PRO A 43 -15.56 22.14 14.68
CA PRO A 43 -15.52 23.16 13.64
C PRO A 43 -14.08 23.50 13.23
N PRO A 44 -13.83 23.91 11.99
CA PRO A 44 -12.49 24.32 11.57
C PRO A 44 -12.06 25.52 12.44
N LEU A 45 -10.85 25.45 12.97
CA LEU A 45 -10.26 26.53 13.74
C LEU A 45 -10.14 27.76 12.84
N THR A 46 -10.46 28.94 13.38
CA THR A 46 -10.16 30.22 12.72
C THR A 46 -8.66 30.25 12.41
N ASN A 47 -8.29 30.59 11.17
CA ASN A 47 -6.89 30.63 10.67
C ASN A 47 -6.19 29.26 10.58
N TRP A 48 -6.91 28.20 10.25
CA TRP A 48 -6.35 26.85 10.04
C TRP A 48 -5.21 26.82 9.00
N GLU A 49 -5.22 27.74 8.02
CA GLU A 49 -4.16 27.86 7.00
C GLU A 49 -2.80 28.21 7.61
N SER A 50 -2.76 28.92 8.73
CA SER A 50 -1.51 29.28 9.41
C SER A 50 -0.79 28.09 10.03
N ASN A 51 -1.47 26.94 10.14
CA ASN A 51 -0.90 25.70 10.67
C ASN A 51 -0.21 24.85 9.59
N PHE A 52 -0.21 25.25 8.33
CA PHE A 52 0.60 24.57 7.32
C PHE A 52 2.07 24.97 7.43
N ARG A 53 2.92 23.96 7.39
CA ARG A 53 4.38 24.12 7.32
C ARG A 53 4.87 23.66 5.98
N SER A 54 5.89 24.34 5.48
CA SER A 54 6.54 24.02 4.20
C SER A 54 7.81 23.23 4.43
N GLY A 55 7.97 22.15 3.71
CA GLY A 55 9.14 21.27 3.83
C GLY A 55 9.59 20.70 2.50
N GLN A 56 10.44 19.70 2.60
CA GLN A 56 11.02 18.98 1.48
C GLN A 56 10.80 17.48 1.62
N GLY A 57 10.85 16.78 0.50
CA GLY A 57 10.82 15.34 0.45
C GLY A 57 11.83 14.78 -0.53
N ARG A 58 12.27 13.57 -0.30
CA ARG A 58 13.06 12.79 -1.26
C ARG A 58 12.62 11.34 -1.27
N SER A 59 12.63 10.77 -2.46
CA SER A 59 12.28 9.37 -2.68
C SER A 59 13.23 8.78 -3.71
N TRP A 60 13.69 7.56 -3.48
CA TRP A 60 14.51 6.83 -4.44
C TRP A 60 14.28 5.34 -4.29
N GLY A 61 14.61 4.59 -5.32
CA GLY A 61 14.43 3.15 -5.29
C GLY A 61 14.68 2.47 -6.61
N ALA A 62 14.31 1.20 -6.63
CA ALA A 62 14.31 0.36 -7.83
C ALA A 62 13.02 -0.44 -7.91
N GLU A 63 12.57 -0.68 -9.14
CA GLU A 63 11.41 -1.48 -9.46
C GLU A 63 11.80 -2.61 -10.41
N ILE A 64 11.22 -3.76 -10.18
CA ILE A 64 11.35 -4.94 -11.02
C ILE A 64 9.95 -5.38 -11.39
N ASP A 65 9.71 -5.53 -12.70
CA ASP A 65 8.50 -6.12 -13.26
C ASP A 65 8.92 -7.34 -14.08
N PHE A 66 8.47 -8.50 -13.65
CA PHE A 66 8.69 -9.76 -14.34
C PHE A 66 7.35 -10.34 -14.75
N GLY A 67 7.21 -10.65 -16.04
CA GLY A 67 5.96 -11.18 -16.58
C GLY A 67 6.18 -12.40 -17.46
N PHE A 68 5.20 -13.30 -17.36
CA PHE A 68 5.10 -14.51 -18.15
C PHE A 68 3.70 -14.59 -18.77
N ASP A 69 3.61 -14.82 -20.08
CA ASP A 69 2.34 -15.07 -20.79
C ASP A 69 2.54 -16.08 -21.92
N ASN A 70 1.91 -17.24 -21.83
CA ASN A 70 1.85 -18.26 -22.87
C ASN A 70 0.46 -18.41 -23.50
N GLY A 71 -0.43 -17.40 -23.31
CA GLY A 71 -1.82 -17.38 -23.78
C GLY A 71 -2.79 -18.20 -22.92
N ARG A 72 -2.31 -19.19 -22.16
CA ARG A 72 -3.11 -19.99 -21.20
C ARG A 72 -2.86 -19.55 -19.75
N THR A 73 -1.62 -19.31 -19.42
CA THR A 73 -1.18 -18.83 -18.11
C THR A 73 -0.54 -17.46 -18.27
N GLU A 74 -0.97 -16.53 -17.48
CA GLU A 74 -0.40 -15.19 -17.33
C GLU A 74 0.01 -15.03 -15.87
N ALA A 75 1.24 -14.61 -15.61
CA ALA A 75 1.75 -14.35 -14.28
C ALA A 75 2.64 -13.12 -14.29
N ASN A 76 2.47 -12.24 -13.31
CA ASN A 76 3.24 -11.02 -13.18
C ASN A 76 3.70 -10.87 -11.73
N VAL A 77 4.96 -10.45 -11.57
CA VAL A 77 5.58 -10.15 -10.28
C VAL A 77 6.13 -8.73 -10.35
N TYR A 78 5.61 -7.87 -9.51
CA TYR A 78 6.06 -6.49 -9.36
C TYR A 78 6.71 -6.34 -7.99
N TYR A 79 7.96 -5.93 -7.97
CA TYR A 79 8.69 -5.67 -6.74
C TYR A 79 9.27 -4.26 -6.75
N THR A 80 9.03 -3.52 -5.68
CA THR A 80 9.58 -2.19 -5.46
C THR A 80 10.38 -2.18 -4.16
N LEU A 81 11.63 -1.74 -4.26
CA LEU A 81 12.46 -1.38 -3.11
C LEU A 81 12.61 0.14 -3.10
N SER A 82 12.10 0.81 -2.05
CA SER A 82 12.11 2.29 -2.03
C SER A 82 12.40 2.86 -0.66
N TRP A 83 12.93 4.07 -0.66
CA TRP A 83 13.15 4.91 0.51
C TRP A 83 12.42 6.22 0.32
N ASN A 84 11.64 6.62 1.32
CA ASN A 84 10.88 7.85 1.31
C ASN A 84 11.20 8.63 2.58
N GLN A 85 11.64 9.88 2.42
CA GLN A 85 12.02 10.74 3.53
C GLN A 85 11.44 12.13 3.38
N ARG A 86 11.17 12.76 4.51
CA ARG A 86 10.72 14.15 4.65
C ARG A 86 11.66 14.97 5.50
N LYS A 87 11.63 16.26 5.30
CA LYS A 87 12.34 17.24 6.11
C LYS A 87 11.46 18.48 6.30
N PHE A 88 11.08 18.71 7.55
CA PHE A 88 10.31 19.88 7.99
C PHE A 88 10.97 20.40 9.25
N ASP A 89 11.81 21.42 9.12
CA ASP A 89 12.65 21.91 10.21
C ASP A 89 11.84 22.46 11.40
N ASP A 90 10.54 22.76 11.19
CA ASP A 90 9.60 23.16 12.23
C ASP A 90 9.19 22.00 13.16
N PHE A 91 9.27 20.75 12.69
CA PHE A 91 8.89 19.57 13.46
C PHE A 91 10.09 18.81 13.99
N TYR A 92 11.11 18.63 13.13
CA TYR A 92 12.28 17.83 13.43
C TYR A 92 13.47 18.29 12.59
N ARG A 93 14.61 18.52 13.24
CA ARG A 93 15.83 18.92 12.55
C ARG A 93 16.47 17.74 11.83
N GLY A 94 16.31 17.72 10.52
CA GLY A 94 16.90 16.71 9.66
C GLY A 94 15.89 15.94 8.80
N TRP A 95 16.39 14.90 8.15
CA TRP A 95 15.57 14.00 7.34
C TRP A 95 15.00 12.90 8.22
N TYR A 96 13.72 12.69 8.16
CA TYR A 96 13.03 11.57 8.83
C TYR A 96 12.21 10.74 7.82
N ARG A 97 11.85 9.54 8.19
CA ARG A 97 11.11 8.61 7.34
C ARG A 97 9.68 9.10 7.11
N ASP A 98 9.20 8.98 5.86
CA ASP A 98 7.80 9.21 5.56
C ASP A 98 6.91 8.15 6.21
N ARG A 99 5.67 8.48 6.53
CA ARG A 99 4.67 7.53 7.02
C ARG A 99 4.44 6.36 6.06
N ASN A 100 4.63 6.59 4.75
CA ASN A 100 4.51 5.61 3.68
C ASN A 100 5.88 5.10 3.21
N ASP A 101 6.91 5.12 4.08
CA ASP A 101 8.20 4.48 3.80
C ASP A 101 8.07 2.95 3.87
N ASN A 102 7.20 2.41 2.99
CA ASN A 102 7.04 0.98 2.78
C ASN A 102 8.23 0.47 1.98
N ARG A 103 9.30 0.11 2.66
CA ARG A 103 10.59 -0.25 2.07
C ARG A 103 10.48 -1.31 0.99
N HIS A 104 9.65 -2.30 1.20
CA HIS A 104 9.41 -3.42 0.28
C HIS A 104 7.94 -3.45 -0.09
N LYS A 105 7.65 -3.51 -1.39
CA LYS A 105 6.32 -3.78 -1.94
C LYS A 105 6.44 -4.93 -2.93
N LEU A 106 5.56 -5.90 -2.83
CA LEU A 106 5.53 -7.05 -3.73
C LEU A 106 4.08 -7.34 -4.10
N THR A 107 3.81 -7.37 -5.40
CA THR A 107 2.55 -7.83 -5.96
C THR A 107 2.81 -9.01 -6.86
N VAL A 108 2.14 -10.11 -6.60
CA VAL A 108 2.17 -11.30 -7.45
C VAL A 108 0.76 -11.52 -7.97
N MET A 109 0.61 -11.54 -9.28
CA MET A 109 -0.67 -11.83 -9.93
C MET A 109 -0.52 -13.03 -10.84
N ALA A 110 -1.52 -13.90 -10.85
CA ALA A 110 -1.56 -15.03 -11.76
C ALA A 110 -2.99 -15.28 -12.24
N LYS A 111 -3.09 -15.69 -13.49
CA LYS A 111 -4.33 -16.14 -14.13
C LYS A 111 -4.06 -17.39 -14.95
N HIS A 112 -4.91 -18.39 -14.83
CA HIS A 112 -4.81 -19.61 -15.60
C HIS A 112 -6.15 -20.00 -16.24
N LYS A 113 -6.13 -20.22 -17.54
CA LYS A 113 -7.27 -20.70 -18.33
C LYS A 113 -7.19 -22.22 -18.45
N PHE A 114 -7.99 -22.95 -17.71
CA PHE A 114 -8.08 -24.40 -17.85
C PHE A 114 -8.65 -24.81 -19.21
N ASN A 115 -9.63 -24.04 -19.67
CA ASN A 115 -10.24 -24.21 -20.97
C ASN A 115 -10.92 -22.90 -21.43
N ARG A 116 -11.65 -22.94 -22.55
CA ARG A 116 -12.34 -21.75 -23.11
C ARG A 116 -13.47 -21.22 -22.22
N ARG A 117 -13.87 -21.97 -21.18
CA ARG A 117 -15.02 -21.61 -20.34
C ARG A 117 -14.62 -21.32 -18.90
N PHE A 118 -13.49 -21.81 -18.43
CA PHE A 118 -13.12 -21.74 -17.05
C PHE A 118 -11.70 -21.22 -16.87
N GLU A 119 -11.58 -20.16 -16.09
CA GLU A 119 -10.31 -19.60 -15.67
C GLU A 119 -10.34 -19.26 -14.17
N ILE A 120 -9.19 -19.35 -13.54
CA ILE A 120 -8.95 -18.86 -12.18
C ILE A 120 -7.92 -17.75 -12.22
N TYR A 121 -7.99 -16.87 -11.25
CA TYR A 121 -7.00 -15.80 -11.06
C TYR A 121 -6.81 -15.52 -9.57
N GLY A 122 -5.67 -14.94 -9.25
CA GLY A 122 -5.36 -14.48 -7.91
C GLY A 122 -4.36 -13.36 -7.93
N ALA A 123 -4.37 -12.57 -6.86
CA ALA A 123 -3.42 -11.51 -6.61
C ALA A 123 -3.00 -11.53 -5.14
N TRP A 124 -1.71 -11.60 -4.91
CA TRP A 124 -1.15 -11.45 -3.57
C TRP A 124 -0.37 -10.15 -3.48
N ASN A 125 -0.73 -9.34 -2.49
CA ASN A 125 -0.13 -8.05 -2.24
C ASN A 125 0.56 -8.07 -0.88
N TYR A 126 1.78 -7.58 -0.85
CA TYR A 126 2.58 -7.40 0.35
C TYR A 126 3.22 -6.02 0.34
N HIS A 127 3.29 -5.37 1.49
CA HIS A 127 4.20 -4.27 1.72
C HIS A 127 4.66 -4.21 3.17
N SER A 128 5.88 -3.72 3.37
CA SER A 128 6.38 -3.39 4.70
C SER A 128 5.44 -2.41 5.40
N GLY A 129 5.26 -2.57 6.70
CA GLY A 129 4.33 -1.77 7.49
C GLY A 129 4.53 -0.27 7.31
N ASN A 130 3.43 0.46 7.32
CA ASN A 130 3.43 1.91 7.39
C ASN A 130 4.09 2.38 8.69
N ARG A 131 4.42 3.66 8.75
CA ARG A 131 5.00 4.25 9.94
C ARG A 131 4.04 5.25 10.58
N ILE A 132 4.10 5.33 11.88
CA ILE A 132 3.33 6.27 12.69
C ILE A 132 4.25 6.95 13.70
N THR A 133 3.82 8.10 14.17
CA THR A 133 4.49 8.80 15.28
C THR A 133 3.84 8.37 16.58
N MET A 134 4.64 7.83 17.49
CA MET A 134 4.22 7.51 18.85
C MET A 134 5.24 8.04 19.84
N ALA A 135 4.77 8.42 21.02
CA ALA A 135 5.64 8.75 22.12
C ALA A 135 6.44 7.51 22.55
N THR A 136 7.70 7.70 22.88
CA THR A 136 8.56 6.63 23.40
C THR A 136 8.66 6.77 24.89
N HIS A 137 8.31 5.68 25.61
CA HIS A 137 8.46 5.54 27.07
C HIS A 137 7.62 6.47 27.96
N GLU A 138 7.78 6.23 29.27
CA GLU A 138 7.03 6.78 30.39
C GLU A 138 6.96 8.32 30.46
N ASP A 139 7.82 9.01 29.73
CA ASP A 139 7.87 10.47 29.69
C ASP A 139 7.12 11.13 28.53
N PHE A 140 6.41 10.35 27.71
CA PHE A 140 5.70 10.85 26.51
C PHE A 140 6.59 11.69 25.57
N VAL A 141 7.85 11.32 25.43
CA VAL A 141 8.81 12.04 24.58
C VAL A 141 8.68 11.58 23.14
N TYR A 142 8.38 12.50 22.25
CA TYR A 142 8.44 12.27 20.80
C TYR A 142 9.88 12.46 20.31
N THR A 143 10.51 11.40 19.86
CA THR A 143 11.90 11.43 19.40
C THR A 143 12.02 11.86 17.94
N GLU A 144 11.36 11.14 17.04
CA GLU A 144 11.41 11.35 15.59
C GLU A 144 10.00 11.15 15.03
N PRO A 145 9.54 11.96 14.06
CA PRO A 145 8.29 11.68 13.36
C PRO A 145 8.34 10.32 12.67
N ASN A 146 7.22 9.59 12.70
CA ASN A 146 7.10 8.26 12.09
C ASN A 146 8.11 7.23 12.63
N ASN A 147 8.40 7.30 13.93
CA ASN A 147 9.39 6.47 14.61
C ASN A 147 9.02 4.98 14.71
N VAL A 148 7.72 4.66 14.78
CA VAL A 148 7.23 3.29 14.94
C VAL A 148 6.76 2.72 13.61
N LYS A 149 7.20 1.49 13.30
CA LYS A 149 6.74 0.72 12.15
C LYS A 149 5.57 -0.18 12.55
N LEU A 150 4.46 -0.10 11.84
CA LEU A 150 3.35 -1.04 11.96
C LEU A 150 3.75 -2.43 11.42
N PRO A 151 3.07 -3.50 11.81
CA PRO A 151 3.23 -4.81 11.20
C PRO A 151 3.02 -4.78 9.69
N ASP A 152 3.68 -5.68 9.00
CA ASP A 152 3.62 -5.75 7.54
C ASP A 152 2.22 -6.13 7.05
N TYR A 153 1.80 -5.49 5.98
CA TYR A 153 0.55 -5.73 5.29
C TYR A 153 0.70 -6.87 4.29
N HIS A 154 -0.23 -7.80 4.26
CA HIS A 154 -0.40 -8.68 3.11
C HIS A 154 -1.84 -9.17 2.94
N ARG A 155 -2.23 -9.44 1.70
CA ARG A 155 -3.58 -9.88 1.33
C ARG A 155 -3.53 -10.76 0.10
N LEU A 156 -4.34 -11.81 0.12
CA LEU A 156 -4.61 -12.66 -1.04
C LEU A 156 -6.05 -12.46 -1.50
N ASP A 157 -6.21 -12.12 -2.76
CA ASP A 157 -7.50 -12.08 -3.46
C ASP A 157 -7.51 -13.20 -4.50
N VAL A 158 -8.60 -13.95 -4.59
CA VAL A 158 -8.75 -15.05 -5.55
C VAL A 158 -10.11 -14.97 -6.24
N GLY A 159 -10.18 -15.47 -7.44
CA GLY A 159 -11.45 -15.52 -8.15
C GLY A 159 -11.44 -16.50 -9.31
N MET A 160 -12.64 -16.76 -9.81
CA MET A 160 -12.84 -17.60 -10.98
C MET A 160 -13.89 -17.01 -11.90
N ASN A 161 -13.71 -17.24 -13.19
CA ASN A 161 -14.67 -16.90 -14.22
C ASN A 161 -15.17 -18.16 -14.91
N PHE A 162 -16.48 -18.25 -15.06
CA PHE A 162 -17.12 -19.24 -15.92
C PHE A 162 -17.80 -18.53 -17.09
N VAL A 163 -17.34 -18.85 -18.30
CA VAL A 163 -17.80 -18.23 -19.56
C VAL A 163 -18.65 -19.20 -20.34
N ARG A 164 -19.85 -18.77 -20.72
CA ARG A 164 -20.76 -19.53 -21.57
C ARG A 164 -21.14 -18.71 -22.80
N ASN A 165 -20.85 -19.23 -23.99
CA ASN A 165 -21.35 -18.65 -25.23
C ASN A 165 -22.70 -19.28 -25.55
N THR A 166 -23.69 -18.46 -25.85
CA THR A 166 -25.04 -18.91 -26.25
C THR A 166 -25.08 -19.17 -27.76
N ARG A 167 -26.06 -19.95 -28.20
CA ARG A 167 -26.26 -20.23 -29.63
C ARG A 167 -26.56 -18.98 -30.47
N ARG A 168 -27.02 -17.89 -29.83
CA ARG A 168 -27.33 -16.60 -30.46
C ARG A 168 -26.11 -15.65 -30.53
N GLY A 169 -24.91 -16.13 -30.22
CA GLY A 169 -23.67 -15.31 -30.23
C GLY A 169 -23.43 -14.53 -28.95
N ASN A 170 -24.35 -14.48 -28.00
CA ASN A 170 -24.19 -13.77 -26.76
C ASN A 170 -23.20 -14.50 -25.85
N ARG A 171 -22.42 -13.75 -25.07
CA ARG A 171 -21.45 -14.27 -24.12
C ARG A 171 -21.87 -13.92 -22.69
N SER A 172 -22.11 -14.93 -21.85
CA SER A 172 -22.35 -14.75 -20.42
C SER A 172 -21.11 -15.11 -19.63
N ILE A 173 -20.78 -14.29 -18.64
CA ILE A 173 -19.64 -14.46 -17.75
C ILE A 173 -20.14 -14.42 -16.31
N TRP A 174 -19.88 -15.47 -15.57
CA TRP A 174 -20.13 -15.61 -14.14
C TRP A 174 -18.82 -15.47 -13.42
N ASN A 175 -18.71 -14.51 -12.53
CA ASN A 175 -17.53 -14.31 -11.70
C ASN A 175 -17.87 -14.59 -10.24
N LEU A 176 -17.03 -15.35 -9.58
CA LEU A 176 -17.03 -15.54 -8.14
C LEU A 176 -15.64 -15.18 -7.63
N SER A 177 -15.56 -14.30 -6.65
CA SER A 177 -14.28 -13.89 -6.09
C SER A 177 -14.34 -13.70 -4.57
N LEU A 178 -13.18 -13.82 -3.94
CA LEU A 178 -12.96 -13.60 -2.53
C LEU A 178 -11.87 -12.54 -2.36
N TYR A 179 -12.24 -11.42 -1.78
CA TYR A 179 -11.30 -10.43 -1.29
C TYR A 179 -10.78 -10.92 0.07
N ASN A 180 -9.48 -10.79 0.30
CA ASN A 180 -8.82 -11.20 1.55
C ASN A 180 -9.13 -12.68 1.90
N ALA A 181 -8.81 -13.59 0.99
CA ALA A 181 -9.21 -15.01 1.04
C ALA A 181 -8.80 -15.76 2.32
N TYR A 182 -7.74 -15.33 3.01
CA TYR A 182 -7.33 -15.89 4.29
C TYR A 182 -7.71 -15.03 5.51
N CYS A 183 -8.61 -14.05 5.31
CA CYS A 183 -9.22 -13.24 6.38
C CYS A 183 -8.20 -12.56 7.31
N ARG A 184 -7.09 -12.06 6.76
CA ARG A 184 -6.08 -11.36 7.55
C ARG A 184 -6.57 -9.96 7.94
N THR A 185 -6.51 -9.68 9.22
CA THR A 185 -6.73 -8.34 9.76
C THR A 185 -5.43 -7.54 9.66
N ASN A 186 -5.33 -6.67 8.65
CA ASN A 186 -4.16 -5.82 8.45
C ASN A 186 -4.25 -4.56 9.31
N PRO A 187 -3.18 -4.16 10.03
CA PRO A 187 -3.19 -2.99 10.88
C PRO A 187 -3.25 -1.70 10.04
N ILE A 188 -4.14 -0.79 10.45
CA ILE A 188 -4.30 0.53 9.83
C ILE A 188 -3.53 1.60 10.61
N THR A 189 -3.61 1.53 11.94
CA THR A 189 -2.98 2.48 12.85
C THR A 189 -2.66 1.78 14.17
N ALA A 190 -1.95 2.46 15.05
CA ALA A 190 -1.82 2.10 16.45
C ALA A 190 -2.18 3.32 17.28
N SER A 191 -2.76 3.09 18.44
CA SER A 191 -3.02 4.09 19.47
C SER A 191 -2.21 3.76 20.72
N GLU A 192 -1.92 4.79 21.48
CA GLU A 192 -1.37 4.69 22.82
C GLU A 192 -2.50 4.96 23.78
N ASP A 193 -2.80 4.00 24.64
CA ASP A 193 -3.78 4.16 25.72
C ASP A 193 -3.04 4.14 27.05
N GLU A 194 -3.32 5.15 27.90
CA GLU A 194 -2.82 5.23 29.25
C GLU A 194 -3.83 4.59 30.20
N LEU A 195 -3.43 3.51 30.86
CA LEU A 195 -4.19 2.89 31.94
C LEU A 195 -3.58 3.34 33.27
N THR A 196 -4.37 4.05 34.08
CA THR A 196 -3.97 4.48 35.41
C THR A 196 -4.60 3.57 36.46
N PHE A 197 -3.78 2.84 37.22
CA PHE A 197 -4.19 2.05 38.38
C PHE A 197 -3.60 2.67 39.65
N GLY A 198 -4.37 3.45 40.37
CA GLY A 198 -3.87 4.21 41.53
C GLY A 198 -2.76 5.18 41.09
N ASP A 199 -1.59 5.09 41.71
CA ASP A 199 -0.43 5.92 41.36
C ASP A 199 0.44 5.33 40.23
N THR A 200 0.07 4.16 39.70
CA THR A 200 0.84 3.49 38.65
C THR A 200 0.22 3.79 37.28
N ARG A 201 1.02 4.39 36.41
CA ARG A 201 0.67 4.62 35.00
C ARG A 201 1.26 3.51 34.16
N LEU A 202 0.43 2.81 33.42
CA LEU A 202 0.82 1.80 32.44
C LEU A 202 0.45 2.29 31.05
N SER A 203 1.45 2.52 30.18
CA SER A 203 1.20 2.78 28.78
C SER A 203 0.95 1.46 28.04
N HIS A 204 -0.19 1.36 27.38
CA HIS A 204 -0.55 0.23 26.53
C HIS A 204 -0.55 0.69 25.08
N TYR A 205 0.18 -0.06 24.24
CA TYR A 205 0.14 0.13 22.80
C TYR A 205 -0.95 -0.74 22.18
N GLY A 206 -2.03 -0.10 21.71
CA GLY A 206 -3.09 -0.77 20.97
C GLY A 206 -2.83 -0.70 19.46
N ILE A 207 -2.83 -1.84 18.77
CA ILE A 207 -2.80 -1.87 17.30
C ILE A 207 -4.24 -1.91 16.81
N SER A 208 -4.66 -0.84 16.13
CA SER A 208 -5.96 -0.83 15.47
C SER A 208 -5.91 -1.66 14.20
N ILE A 209 -6.71 -2.70 14.17
CA ILE A 209 -6.79 -3.67 13.09
C ILE A 209 -7.75 -3.17 12.02
N GLY A 210 -7.39 -3.36 10.74
CA GLY A 210 -8.27 -3.04 9.62
C GLY A 210 -9.54 -3.90 9.62
N MET A 211 -10.68 -3.24 9.42
CA MET A 211 -12.00 -3.84 9.58
C MET A 211 -12.52 -4.60 8.36
N ILE A 212 -11.71 -4.86 7.34
CA ILE A 212 -12.21 -5.53 6.14
C ILE A 212 -11.85 -7.02 6.18
N PRO A 213 -12.80 -7.87 6.61
CA PRO A 213 -12.64 -9.31 6.63
C PRO A 213 -12.69 -9.88 5.21
N ILE A 214 -12.84 -11.19 5.10
CA ILE A 214 -13.15 -11.83 3.83
C ILE A 214 -14.45 -11.29 3.24
N ILE A 215 -14.43 -10.86 1.96
CA ILE A 215 -15.62 -10.41 1.24
C ILE A 215 -15.83 -11.29 0.02
N PRO A 216 -16.85 -12.16 0.01
CA PRO A 216 -17.26 -12.85 -1.19
C PRO A 216 -17.98 -11.88 -2.13
N THR A 217 -17.66 -11.96 -3.41
CA THR A 217 -18.29 -11.14 -4.46
C THR A 217 -18.75 -12.04 -5.60
N PHE A 218 -19.96 -11.79 -6.07
CA PHE A 218 -20.53 -12.43 -7.23
C PHE A 218 -20.91 -11.38 -8.27
N SER A 219 -20.56 -11.63 -9.53
CA SER A 219 -21.03 -10.79 -10.63
C SER A 219 -21.42 -11.62 -11.84
N TYR A 220 -22.39 -11.09 -12.60
CA TYR A 220 -22.85 -11.64 -13.86
C TYR A 220 -22.79 -10.58 -14.95
N THR A 221 -22.12 -10.91 -16.05
CA THR A 221 -22.01 -10.03 -17.22
C THR A 221 -22.57 -10.73 -18.44
N LEU A 222 -23.50 -10.08 -19.14
CA LEU A 222 -24.02 -10.53 -20.41
C LEU A 222 -23.57 -9.55 -21.52
N LYS A 223 -22.91 -10.10 -22.56
CA LYS A 223 -22.51 -9.36 -23.77
C LYS A 223 -23.34 -9.89 -24.93
N PHE A 224 -24.00 -8.97 -25.64
CA PHE A 224 -24.83 -9.22 -26.81
C PHE A 224 -24.01 -9.10 -28.09
#